data_e28806fe7f7d4c1dbc6f62f233fbead9
#
_entry.id   e28806fe7f7d4c1dbc6f62f233fbead9
#
_cell.length_a   1.000
_cell.length_b   1.000
_cell.length_c   1.000
_cell.angle_alpha   90.00
_cell.angle_beta   90.00
_cell.angle_gamma   90.00
#
_symmetry.space_group_name_H-M   'P 1'
#
loop_
_entity.id
_entity.type
_entity.pdbx_description
1 polymer ?
#
loop_
_entity_poly.entity_id
_entity_poly.type
_entity_poly.pdbx_seq_one_letter_code
_entity_poly.pdbx_strand_id
1 'polypeptide(L)'
;MVITLSPAKTLDFNGECLTNKHSNPEFISDSKALVNGLKKITQKELGELMSISEKLSKLNFDRYRAWSTPFNIENSRQALLAFKGDVYTGFNLNDWKSSDFDFAQKLSLIHI
;
A
#
# COMPACT_ATOMS: atom_id res chain seq x y z
N MET A 1 -7.58 -1.20 -22.87
CA MET A 1 -7.90 -2.24 -21.87
C MET A 1 -7.38 -1.76 -20.52
N VAL A 2 -8.17 -1.89 -19.48
CA VAL A 2 -7.75 -1.63 -18.11
C VAL A 2 -8.06 -2.87 -17.28
N ILE A 3 -7.12 -3.29 -16.45
CA ILE A 3 -7.26 -4.42 -15.52
C ILE A 3 -7.44 -3.85 -14.13
N THR A 4 -8.56 -4.14 -13.47
CA THR A 4 -8.81 -3.70 -12.10
C THR A 4 -8.51 -4.83 -11.11
N LEU A 5 -7.79 -4.51 -10.04
CA LEU A 5 -7.47 -5.44 -8.97
C LEU A 5 -8.00 -4.91 -7.64
N SER A 6 -8.58 -5.78 -6.83
CA SER A 6 -8.98 -5.42 -5.47
C SER A 6 -7.76 -5.24 -4.57
N PRO A 7 -7.79 -4.30 -3.62
CA PRO A 7 -6.74 -4.19 -2.62
C PRO A 7 -6.76 -5.40 -1.68
N ALA A 8 -5.69 -5.61 -0.94
CA ALA A 8 -5.63 -6.62 0.11
C ALA A 8 -5.56 -5.96 1.49
N LYS A 9 -6.17 -6.59 2.49
CA LYS A 9 -6.08 -6.15 3.90
C LYS A 9 -4.71 -6.39 4.48
N THR A 10 -4.02 -7.44 4.04
CA THR A 10 -2.67 -7.79 4.48
C THR A 10 -1.64 -7.13 3.58
N LEU A 11 -0.66 -6.50 4.20
CA LEU A 11 0.45 -5.82 3.52
C LEU A 11 1.77 -6.41 4.00
N ASP A 12 2.71 -6.56 3.06
CA ASP A 12 4.09 -6.95 3.33
C ASP A 12 5.05 -5.92 2.72
N PHE A 13 5.82 -5.28 3.58
CA PHE A 13 6.83 -4.29 3.18
C PHE A 13 8.26 -4.83 3.24
N ASN A 14 8.46 -6.09 3.69
CA ASN A 14 9.78 -6.67 3.95
C ASN A 14 10.32 -7.50 2.79
N GLY A 15 9.51 -7.77 1.77
CA GLY A 15 9.92 -8.56 0.61
C GLY A 15 10.94 -7.85 -0.27
N GLU A 16 11.63 -8.62 -1.12
CA GLU A 16 12.58 -8.08 -2.10
C GLU A 16 11.91 -7.10 -3.07
N CYS A 17 12.63 -6.06 -3.47
CA CYS A 17 12.17 -5.11 -4.46
C CYS A 17 12.49 -5.65 -5.86
N LEU A 18 11.51 -6.29 -6.50
CA LEU A 18 11.68 -6.93 -7.80
C LEU A 18 11.74 -5.94 -8.96
N THR A 19 11.39 -4.68 -8.75
CA THR A 19 11.44 -3.62 -9.77
C THR A 19 11.54 -2.24 -9.14
N ASN A 20 12.26 -1.34 -9.80
CA ASN A 20 12.31 0.08 -9.43
C ASN A 20 11.23 0.90 -10.14
N LYS A 21 10.44 0.29 -11.03
CA LYS A 21 9.38 0.97 -11.77
C LYS A 21 8.22 1.27 -10.83
N HIS A 22 7.82 2.52 -10.77
CA HIS A 22 6.70 2.97 -9.95
C HIS A 22 6.13 4.28 -10.50
N SER A 23 4.94 4.61 -10.05
CA SER A 23 4.36 5.95 -10.14
C SER A 23 3.86 6.37 -8.77
N ASN A 24 3.75 7.67 -8.56
CA ASN A 24 3.14 8.19 -7.35
C ASN A 24 1.61 8.24 -7.50
N PRO A 25 0.85 8.03 -6.40
CA PRO A 25 -0.60 8.24 -6.41
C PRO A 25 -0.96 9.68 -6.75
N GLU A 26 -2.08 9.87 -7.45
CA GLU A 26 -2.51 11.22 -7.89
C GLU A 26 -2.97 12.11 -6.72
N PHE A 27 -3.62 11.53 -5.69
CA PHE A 27 -4.24 12.26 -4.58
C PHE A 27 -3.36 12.32 -3.33
N ILE A 28 -2.05 12.52 -3.49
CA ILE A 28 -1.10 12.56 -2.35
C ILE A 28 -1.41 13.73 -1.40
N SER A 29 -1.82 14.89 -1.91
CA SER A 29 -2.17 16.05 -1.09
C SER A 29 -3.34 15.75 -0.16
N ASP A 30 -4.38 15.10 -0.68
CA ASP A 30 -5.57 14.74 0.07
C ASP A 30 -5.23 13.63 1.09
N SER A 31 -4.46 12.63 0.68
CA SER A 31 -3.95 11.57 1.56
C SER A 31 -3.14 12.16 2.73
N LYS A 32 -2.29 13.15 2.45
CA LYS A 32 -1.50 13.85 3.48
C LYS A 32 -2.39 14.59 4.48
N ALA A 33 -3.44 15.25 4.01
CA ALA A 33 -4.41 15.93 4.89
C ALA A 33 -5.11 14.94 5.82
N LEU A 34 -5.58 13.80 5.28
CA LEU A 34 -6.23 12.73 6.03
C LEU A 34 -5.28 12.10 7.06
N VAL A 35 -4.07 11.72 6.64
CA VAL A 35 -3.07 11.13 7.55
C VAL A 35 -2.67 12.11 8.65
N ASN A 36 -2.55 13.40 8.37
CA ASN A 36 -2.27 14.40 9.39
C ASN A 36 -3.41 14.50 10.42
N GLY A 37 -4.66 14.28 10.02
CA GLY A 37 -5.79 14.13 10.92
C GLY A 37 -5.64 12.89 11.82
N LEU A 38 -5.35 11.74 11.21
CA LEU A 38 -5.18 10.46 11.92
C LEU A 38 -3.98 10.46 12.87
N LYS A 39 -2.94 11.21 12.60
CA LYS A 39 -1.78 11.37 13.51
C LYS A 39 -2.12 12.10 14.81
N LYS A 40 -3.24 12.83 14.88
CA LYS A 40 -3.65 13.58 16.07
C LYS A 40 -4.47 12.78 17.05
N ILE A 41 -5.09 11.68 16.62
CA ILE A 41 -5.91 10.83 17.47
C ILE A 41 -5.06 9.78 18.18
N THR A 42 -5.57 9.28 19.30
CA THR A 42 -4.94 8.23 20.09
C THR A 42 -5.10 6.85 19.43
N GLN A 43 -4.29 5.88 19.85
CA GLN A 43 -4.44 4.49 19.41
C GLN A 43 -5.86 3.94 19.68
N LYS A 44 -6.45 4.28 20.84
CA LYS A 44 -7.80 3.84 21.22
C LYS A 44 -8.85 4.42 20.27
N GLU A 45 -8.82 5.74 20.06
CA GLU A 45 -9.74 6.41 19.12
C GLU A 45 -9.62 5.87 17.71
N LEU A 46 -8.39 5.55 17.26
CA LEU A 46 -8.17 4.92 15.97
C LEU A 46 -8.80 3.52 15.89
N GLY A 47 -8.67 2.72 16.96
CA GLY A 47 -9.29 1.40 17.06
C GLY A 47 -10.80 1.46 16.98
N GLU A 48 -11.41 2.40 17.68
CA GLU A 48 -12.85 2.66 17.66
C GLU A 48 -13.33 3.12 16.28
N LEU A 49 -12.62 4.10 15.68
CA LEU A 49 -12.92 4.63 14.35
C LEU A 49 -12.87 3.54 13.26
N MET A 50 -11.89 2.67 13.31
CA MET A 50 -11.68 1.60 12.33
C MET A 50 -12.43 0.31 12.67
N SER A 51 -13.04 0.20 13.86
CA SER A 51 -13.70 -1.01 14.37
C SER A 51 -12.78 -2.25 14.32
N ILE A 52 -11.54 -2.11 14.81
CA ILE A 52 -10.50 -3.13 14.77
C ILE A 52 -10.01 -3.50 16.18
N SER A 53 -9.37 -4.68 16.29
CA SER A 53 -8.76 -5.14 17.54
C SER A 53 -7.63 -4.21 18.02
N GLU A 54 -7.33 -4.26 19.32
CA GLU A 54 -6.24 -3.48 19.90
C GLU A 54 -4.89 -3.74 19.23
N LYS A 55 -4.59 -4.99 18.86
CA LYS A 55 -3.38 -5.37 18.13
C LYS A 55 -3.30 -4.69 16.76
N LEU A 56 -4.40 -4.67 16.01
CA LEU A 56 -4.48 -4.03 14.70
C LEU A 56 -4.49 -2.50 14.84
N SER A 57 -5.10 -1.98 15.90
CA SER A 57 -5.09 -0.55 16.21
C SER A 57 -3.66 -0.06 16.43
N LYS A 58 -2.87 -0.79 17.25
CA LYS A 58 -1.46 -0.46 17.47
C LYS A 58 -0.66 -0.50 16.16
N LEU A 59 -0.82 -1.54 15.37
CA LEU A 59 -0.12 -1.68 14.09
C LEU A 59 -0.42 -0.51 13.14
N ASN A 60 -1.69 -0.14 13.00
CA ASN A 60 -2.09 0.96 12.11
C ASN A 60 -1.70 2.33 12.67
N PHE A 61 -1.76 2.52 13.98
CA PHE A 61 -1.28 3.72 14.65
C PHE A 61 0.21 3.98 14.36
N ASP A 62 1.03 2.96 14.48
CA ASP A 62 2.47 3.03 14.18
C ASP A 62 2.69 3.30 12.68
N ARG A 63 1.92 2.67 11.79
CA ARG A 63 1.99 2.90 10.33
C ARG A 63 1.64 4.33 9.96
N TYR A 64 0.56 4.91 10.50
CA TYR A 64 0.21 6.30 10.21
C TYR A 64 1.27 7.28 10.73
N ARG A 65 1.89 7.01 11.87
CA ARG A 65 2.98 7.86 12.39
C ARG A 65 4.24 7.79 11.54
N ALA A 66 4.58 6.61 11.02
CA ALA A 66 5.72 6.40 10.13
C ALA A 66 5.47 6.94 8.71
N TRP A 67 4.21 7.11 8.31
CA TRP A 67 3.85 7.56 6.98
C TRP A 67 4.41 8.96 6.68
N SER A 68 5.14 9.11 5.59
CA SER A 68 5.79 10.35 5.18
C SER A 68 5.85 10.49 3.66
N THR A 69 5.94 11.72 3.20
CA THR A 69 6.16 12.10 1.80
C THR A 69 7.40 12.98 1.68
N PRO A 70 8.06 13.01 0.51
CA PRO A 70 7.76 12.32 -0.74
C PRO A 70 7.98 10.80 -0.63
N PHE A 71 7.21 10.03 -1.40
CA PHE A 71 7.42 8.59 -1.48
C PHE A 71 8.68 8.26 -2.29
N ASN A 72 9.44 7.27 -1.81
CA ASN A 72 10.60 6.71 -2.45
C ASN A 72 10.73 5.22 -2.09
N ILE A 73 11.70 4.53 -2.66
CA ILE A 73 11.91 3.08 -2.45
C ILE A 73 12.31 2.70 -1.01
N GLU A 74 12.73 3.68 -0.21
CA GLU A 74 13.12 3.46 1.20
C GLU A 74 11.92 3.55 2.17
N ASN A 75 10.93 4.37 1.84
CA ASN A 75 9.77 4.63 2.71
C ASN A 75 8.44 4.10 2.16
N SER A 76 8.45 3.52 0.97
CA SER A 76 7.24 3.04 0.30
C SER A 76 7.54 1.86 -0.63
N ARG A 77 6.49 1.13 -0.99
CA ARG A 77 6.57 -0.04 -1.85
C ARG A 77 5.44 0.00 -2.87
N GLN A 78 5.72 -0.46 -4.08
CA GLN A 78 4.69 -0.59 -5.11
C GLN A 78 3.55 -1.48 -4.59
N ALA A 79 2.31 -1.06 -4.82
CA ALA A 79 1.12 -1.74 -4.31
C ALA A 79 1.07 -3.20 -4.76
N LEU A 80 1.41 -3.50 -6.00
CA LEU A 80 1.46 -4.87 -6.53
C LEU A 80 2.42 -5.79 -5.74
N LEU A 81 3.51 -5.25 -5.21
CA LEU A 81 4.48 -5.97 -4.40
C LEU A 81 4.12 -6.00 -2.91
N ALA A 82 3.40 -4.97 -2.43
CA ALA A 82 3.05 -4.83 -1.02
C ALA A 82 1.81 -5.63 -0.62
N PHE A 83 0.81 -5.72 -1.50
CA PHE A 83 -0.42 -6.45 -1.18
C PHE A 83 -0.19 -7.95 -1.12
N LYS A 84 -0.75 -8.57 -0.07
CA LYS A 84 -0.77 -10.03 0.14
C LYS A 84 -2.21 -10.46 0.41
N GLY A 85 -2.74 -11.28 -0.44
CA GLY A 85 -4.10 -11.79 -0.38
C GLY A 85 -4.35 -12.75 -1.54
N ASP A 86 -5.49 -13.39 -1.58
CA ASP A 86 -5.77 -14.47 -2.54
C ASP A 86 -5.54 -14.07 -4.00
N VAL A 87 -5.94 -12.84 -4.37
CA VAL A 87 -5.69 -12.32 -5.73
C VAL A 87 -4.19 -12.24 -6.02
N TYR A 88 -3.39 -11.82 -5.05
CA TYR A 88 -1.95 -11.58 -5.23
C TYR A 88 -1.11 -12.84 -5.11
N THR A 89 -1.60 -13.89 -4.46
CA THR A 89 -0.92 -15.21 -4.43
C THR A 89 -0.93 -15.92 -5.78
N GLY A 90 -1.84 -15.53 -6.68
CA GLY A 90 -1.87 -16.02 -8.05
C GLY A 90 -0.74 -15.46 -8.95
N PHE A 91 -0.06 -14.40 -8.51
CA PHE A 91 1.05 -13.81 -9.25
C PHE A 91 2.38 -14.40 -8.79
N ASN A 92 3.07 -15.12 -9.66
CA ASN A 92 4.46 -15.51 -9.42
C ASN A 92 5.41 -14.39 -9.90
N LEU A 93 5.48 -13.31 -9.13
CA LEU A 93 6.21 -12.10 -9.51
C LEU A 93 7.72 -12.32 -9.68
N ASN A 94 8.27 -13.40 -9.10
CA ASN A 94 9.69 -13.74 -9.26
C ASN A 94 10.05 -14.17 -10.69
N ASP A 95 9.08 -14.66 -11.45
CA ASP A 95 9.26 -15.06 -12.84
C ASP A 95 9.04 -13.91 -13.84
N TRP A 96 8.62 -12.74 -13.33
CA TRP A 96 8.31 -11.60 -14.17
C TRP A 96 9.56 -10.91 -14.67
N LYS A 97 9.53 -10.53 -15.96
CA LYS A 97 10.55 -9.72 -16.62
C LYS A 97 10.20 -8.23 -16.50
N SER A 98 11.16 -7.38 -16.82
CA SER A 98 10.96 -5.92 -16.85
C SER A 98 9.74 -5.50 -17.71
N SER A 99 9.52 -6.20 -18.85
CA SER A 99 8.37 -5.96 -19.72
C SER A 99 7.02 -6.25 -19.07
N ASP A 100 6.96 -7.23 -18.16
CA ASP A 100 5.73 -7.62 -17.48
C ASP A 100 5.34 -6.57 -16.43
N PHE A 101 6.33 -6.01 -15.74
CA PHE A 101 6.12 -4.86 -14.86
C PHE A 101 5.70 -3.61 -15.62
N ASP A 102 6.24 -3.36 -16.83
CA ASP A 102 5.79 -2.27 -17.70
C ASP A 102 4.33 -2.46 -18.14
N PHE A 103 3.96 -3.67 -18.49
CA PHE A 103 2.59 -4.02 -18.84
C PHE A 103 1.65 -3.78 -17.67
N ALA A 104 2.00 -4.29 -16.49
CA ALA A 104 1.22 -4.10 -15.28
C ALA A 104 1.08 -2.61 -14.92
N GLN A 105 2.15 -1.83 -14.99
CA GLN A 105 2.13 -0.39 -14.70
C GLN A 105 1.20 0.39 -15.63
N LYS A 106 1.11 0.00 -16.90
CA LYS A 106 0.27 0.70 -17.87
C LYS A 106 -1.21 0.32 -17.80
N LEU A 107 -1.51 -0.91 -17.47
CA LEU A 107 -2.85 -1.46 -17.65
C LEU A 107 -3.57 -1.83 -16.36
N SER A 108 -2.86 -1.91 -15.24
CA SER A 108 -3.45 -2.29 -13.96
C SER A 108 -3.82 -1.08 -13.13
N LEU A 109 -4.99 -1.15 -12.50
CA LEU A 109 -5.45 -0.21 -11.48
C LEU A 109 -5.85 -1.01 -10.24
N ILE A 110 -5.20 -0.74 -9.13
CA ILE A 110 -5.61 -1.26 -7.83
C ILE A 110 -6.59 -0.25 -7.25
N HIS A 111 -7.84 -0.64 -7.16
CA HIS A 111 -8.90 0.23 -6.64
C HIS A 111 -9.10 0.00 -5.13
N ILE A 112 -9.63 1.02 -4.48
CA ILE A 112 -10.01 0.98 -3.06
C ILE A 112 -11.52 0.76 -2.97
#